data_77ff81cdfe4bedb7b806df529d790843
#
_entry.id   77ff81cdfe4bedb7b806df529d790843
#
_cell.length_a   1.000
_cell.length_b   1.000
_cell.length_c   1.000
_cell.angle_alpha   90.00
_cell.angle_beta   90.00
_cell.angle_gamma   90.00
#
_symmetry.space_group_name_H-M   'P 1'
#
loop_
_entity.id
_entity.type
_entity.pdbx_description
1 polymer ?
#
loop_
_entity_poly.entity_id
_entity_poly.type
_entity_poly.pdbx_seq_one_letter_code
_entity_poly.pdbx_strand_id
1 'polypeptide(L)'
;MSIIALYIYMQWTDQIRRVKIILVFAAVIIAVASLVVSHFLISDLAKEEHNKMEVWAEAMRTLNRADENTDINLVLKVINGNNTIPVIVLDSAGEVQAYRNLDITDCANEADTMRFVTNLGHKLLRERRDIRIALDDNLDANPSSADYINVCYDDSVMLRRLASYPYVQLGVVMIFVVIAIFALLTSKRAEQNKVWVGL
;
A
#
# COMPACT_ATOMS: atom_id res chain seq x y z
N MET A 1 -49.71 18.12 35.43
CA MET A 1 -48.30 17.98 34.99
C MET A 1 -47.93 19.28 34.30
N SER A 2 -46.99 20.05 34.87
CA SER A 2 -46.77 21.46 34.53
C SER A 2 -46.23 21.62 33.09
N ILE A 3 -46.76 22.55 32.30
CA ILE A 3 -46.35 22.96 30.95
C ILE A 3 -44.83 23.23 30.92
N ILE A 4 -44.26 23.69 32.00
CA ILE A 4 -42.83 23.95 32.19
C ILE A 4 -42.02 22.66 32.12
N ALA A 5 -42.49 21.54 32.67
CA ALA A 5 -41.78 20.25 32.59
C ALA A 5 -41.76 19.69 31.17
N LEU A 6 -42.82 19.91 30.38
CA LEU A 6 -42.90 19.51 28.98
C LEU A 6 -41.95 20.31 28.10
N TYR A 7 -41.79 21.61 28.38
CA TYR A 7 -40.90 22.52 27.66
C TYR A 7 -39.42 22.17 27.91
N ILE A 8 -39.07 21.88 29.15
CA ILE A 8 -37.71 21.47 29.54
C ILE A 8 -37.36 20.11 28.91
N TYR A 9 -38.32 19.16 28.91
CA TYR A 9 -38.10 17.83 28.29
C TYR A 9 -37.90 17.91 26.77
N MET A 10 -38.63 18.81 26.08
CA MET A 10 -38.52 19.01 24.64
C MET A 10 -37.20 19.67 24.26
N GLN A 11 -36.68 20.62 25.05
CA GLN A 11 -35.37 21.22 24.85
C GLN A 11 -34.22 20.21 25.05
N TRP A 12 -34.35 19.31 26.00
CA TRP A 12 -33.36 18.29 26.32
C TRP A 12 -33.23 17.26 25.18
N THR A 13 -34.32 16.83 24.60
CA THR A 13 -34.34 15.87 23.48
C THR A 13 -33.72 16.48 22.20
N ASP A 14 -33.97 17.75 21.92
CA ASP A 14 -33.37 18.44 20.78
C ASP A 14 -31.85 18.67 20.95
N GLN A 15 -31.37 18.96 22.14
CA GLN A 15 -29.95 19.08 22.43
C GLN A 15 -29.24 17.73 22.26
N ILE A 16 -29.79 16.64 22.79
CA ILE A 16 -29.22 15.29 22.63
C ILE A 16 -29.13 14.90 21.15
N ARG A 17 -30.14 15.23 20.35
CA ARG A 17 -30.13 14.95 18.92
C ARG A 17 -29.04 15.74 18.19
N ARG A 18 -28.87 17.03 18.49
CA ARG A 18 -27.81 17.87 17.92
C ARG A 18 -26.42 17.34 18.28
N VAL A 19 -26.19 16.96 19.54
CA VAL A 19 -24.92 16.38 19.98
C VAL A 19 -24.63 15.07 19.25
N LYS A 20 -25.61 14.18 19.08
CA LYS A 20 -25.44 12.93 18.31
C LYS A 20 -25.04 13.21 16.85
N ILE A 21 -25.67 14.18 16.20
CA ILE A 21 -25.37 14.56 14.82
C ILE A 21 -23.93 15.12 14.73
N ILE A 22 -23.56 16.01 15.64
CA ILE A 22 -22.20 16.58 15.69
C ILE A 22 -21.16 15.49 15.89
N LEU A 23 -21.40 14.52 16.78
CA LEU A 23 -20.49 13.40 17.01
C LEU A 23 -20.31 12.52 15.77
N VAL A 24 -21.39 12.26 15.01
CA VAL A 24 -21.31 11.50 13.76
C VAL A 24 -20.50 12.28 12.73
N PHE A 25 -20.72 13.58 12.57
CA PHE A 25 -19.93 14.42 11.68
C PHE A 25 -18.46 14.47 12.07
N ALA A 26 -18.17 14.63 13.35
CA ALA A 26 -16.79 14.61 13.84
C ALA A 26 -16.10 13.27 13.55
N ALA A 27 -16.79 12.16 13.78
CA ALA A 27 -16.26 10.82 13.47
C ALA A 27 -15.96 10.64 11.98
N VAL A 28 -16.83 11.13 11.10
CA VAL A 28 -16.61 11.08 9.64
C VAL A 28 -15.41 11.93 9.24
N ILE A 29 -15.27 13.14 9.78
CA ILE A 29 -14.13 14.03 9.50
C ILE A 29 -12.82 13.37 9.94
N ILE A 30 -12.78 12.79 11.14
CA ILE A 30 -11.60 12.08 11.65
C ILE A 30 -11.24 10.89 10.74
N ALA A 31 -12.24 10.12 10.31
CA ALA A 31 -12.04 8.99 9.43
C ALA A 31 -11.45 9.42 8.07
N VAL A 32 -12.00 10.47 7.46
CA VAL A 32 -11.48 11.01 6.19
C VAL A 32 -10.06 11.54 6.36
N ALA A 33 -9.79 12.32 7.41
CA ALA A 33 -8.45 12.83 7.70
C ALA A 33 -7.44 11.69 7.88
N SER A 34 -7.81 10.63 8.59
CA SER A 34 -6.97 9.45 8.79
C SER A 34 -6.67 8.71 7.47
N LEU A 35 -7.66 8.59 6.57
CA LEU A 35 -7.45 7.99 5.23
C LEU A 35 -6.47 8.82 4.40
N VAL A 36 -6.59 10.14 4.44
CA VAL A 36 -5.67 11.05 3.72
C VAL A 36 -4.24 10.90 4.24
N VAL A 37 -4.05 10.93 5.56
CA VAL A 37 -2.72 10.74 6.18
C VAL A 37 -2.14 9.37 5.82
N SER A 38 -2.95 8.31 5.88
CA SER A 38 -2.52 6.95 5.51
C SER A 38 -2.07 6.88 4.05
N HIS A 39 -2.78 7.54 3.13
CA HIS A 39 -2.41 7.59 1.72
C HIS A 39 -1.04 8.27 1.49
N PHE A 40 -0.80 9.41 2.15
CA PHE A 40 0.50 10.09 2.05
C PHE A 40 1.64 9.22 2.60
N LEU A 41 1.42 8.57 3.74
CA LEU A 41 2.42 7.72 4.36
C LEU A 41 2.82 6.53 3.45
N ILE A 42 1.83 5.88 2.83
CA ILE A 42 2.06 4.77 1.89
C ILE A 42 2.83 5.27 0.66
N SER A 43 2.45 6.44 0.11
CA SER A 43 3.12 7.04 -1.03
C SER A 43 4.60 7.39 -0.73
N ASP A 44 4.87 7.94 0.45
CA ASP A 44 6.23 8.29 0.85
C ASP A 44 7.09 7.04 1.07
N LEU A 45 6.50 5.98 1.64
CA LEU A 45 7.19 4.71 1.83
C LEU A 45 7.49 4.02 0.49
N ALA A 46 6.57 4.09 -0.48
CA ALA A 46 6.78 3.57 -1.83
C ALA A 46 7.93 4.30 -2.55
N LYS A 47 8.04 5.62 -2.38
CA LYS A 47 9.18 6.39 -2.91
C LYS A 47 10.50 6.00 -2.25
N GLU A 48 10.49 5.78 -0.94
CA GLU A 48 11.67 5.32 -0.20
C GLU A 48 12.14 3.95 -0.70
N GLU A 49 11.23 3.02 -0.95
CA GLU A 49 11.56 1.71 -1.54
C GLU A 49 12.11 1.85 -2.96
N HIS A 50 11.54 2.73 -3.77
CA HIS A 50 12.05 3.02 -5.11
C HIS A 50 13.50 3.55 -5.06
N ASN A 51 13.78 4.54 -4.22
CA ASN A 51 15.12 5.09 -4.04
C ASN A 51 16.13 4.02 -3.59
N LYS A 52 15.72 3.11 -2.69
CA LYS A 52 16.55 1.97 -2.29
C LYS A 52 16.85 1.05 -3.46
N MET A 53 15.88 0.84 -4.34
CA MET A 53 16.06 0.01 -5.51
C MET A 53 16.93 0.67 -6.58
N GLU A 54 16.91 2.00 -6.71
CA GLU A 54 17.87 2.74 -7.56
C GLU A 54 19.31 2.54 -7.07
N VAL A 55 19.53 2.68 -5.75
CA VAL A 55 20.86 2.44 -5.15
C VAL A 55 21.30 0.99 -5.34
N TRP A 56 20.38 0.03 -5.19
CA TRP A 56 20.64 -1.38 -5.41
C TRP A 56 20.99 -1.68 -6.87
N ALA A 57 20.26 -1.07 -7.81
CA ALA A 57 20.50 -1.18 -9.24
C ALA A 57 21.89 -0.62 -9.62
N GLU A 58 22.30 0.52 -9.05
CA GLU A 58 23.62 1.09 -9.28
C GLU A 58 24.74 0.21 -8.70
N ALA A 59 24.49 -0.42 -7.55
CA ALA A 59 25.38 -1.41 -6.99
C ALA A 59 25.52 -2.64 -7.92
N MET A 60 24.44 -3.12 -8.51
CA MET A 60 24.50 -4.20 -9.53
C MET A 60 25.26 -3.77 -10.78
N ARG A 61 25.06 -2.54 -11.25
CA ARG A 61 25.85 -1.98 -12.38
C ARG A 61 27.34 -2.00 -12.05
N THR A 62 27.73 -1.51 -10.87
CA THR A 62 29.13 -1.48 -10.41
C THR A 62 29.69 -2.89 -10.31
N LEU A 63 28.92 -3.86 -9.80
CA LEU A 63 29.35 -5.25 -9.71
C LEU A 63 29.63 -5.87 -11.09
N ASN A 64 28.75 -5.63 -12.06
CA ASN A 64 28.93 -6.16 -13.42
C ASN A 64 30.12 -5.54 -14.17
N ARG A 65 30.57 -4.35 -13.78
CA ARG A 65 31.72 -3.65 -14.36
C ARG A 65 33.00 -3.80 -13.55
N ALA A 66 32.93 -4.49 -12.41
CA ALA A 66 34.07 -4.65 -11.51
C ALA A 66 35.20 -5.44 -12.18
N ASP A 67 36.41 -4.94 -12.04
CA ASP A 67 37.66 -5.62 -12.41
C ASP A 67 38.35 -6.20 -11.17
N GLU A 68 39.49 -6.85 -11.37
CA GLU A 68 40.27 -7.48 -10.27
C GLU A 68 40.76 -6.50 -9.21
N ASN A 69 40.81 -5.20 -9.52
CA ASN A 69 41.30 -4.15 -8.60
C ASN A 69 40.16 -3.38 -7.93
N THR A 70 38.90 -3.66 -8.29
CA THR A 70 37.73 -2.94 -7.76
C THR A 70 37.40 -3.43 -6.35
N ASP A 71 37.32 -2.51 -5.37
CA ASP A 71 36.81 -2.86 -4.04
C ASP A 71 35.27 -3.01 -4.06
N ILE A 72 34.85 -4.26 -4.15
CA ILE A 72 33.42 -4.63 -4.21
C ILE A 72 32.77 -4.81 -2.83
N ASN A 73 33.48 -4.60 -1.72
CA ASN A 73 32.94 -4.85 -0.38
C ASN A 73 31.70 -4.00 -0.08
N LEU A 74 31.73 -2.71 -0.44
CA LEU A 74 30.59 -1.83 -0.26
C LEU A 74 29.42 -2.25 -1.18
N VAL A 75 29.70 -2.59 -2.42
CA VAL A 75 28.72 -3.05 -3.41
C VAL A 75 28.01 -4.29 -2.92
N LEU A 76 28.75 -5.30 -2.48
CA LEU A 76 28.19 -6.53 -1.91
C LEU A 76 27.37 -6.25 -0.63
N LYS A 77 27.77 -5.29 0.19
CA LYS A 77 27.03 -4.90 1.37
C LYS A 77 25.67 -4.28 1.00
N VAL A 78 25.62 -3.44 -0.03
CA VAL A 78 24.38 -2.85 -0.53
C VAL A 78 23.47 -3.94 -1.12
N ILE A 79 24.00 -4.80 -1.98
CA ILE A 79 23.23 -5.88 -2.62
C ILE A 79 22.68 -6.85 -1.57
N ASN A 80 23.52 -7.26 -0.61
CA ASN A 80 23.10 -8.16 0.47
C ASN A 80 22.19 -7.49 1.52
N GLY A 81 22.20 -6.17 1.61
CA GLY A 81 21.36 -5.38 2.51
C GLY A 81 19.88 -5.38 2.15
N ASN A 82 19.54 -5.72 0.91
CA ASN A 82 18.14 -5.88 0.52
C ASN A 82 17.56 -7.19 1.04
N ASN A 83 16.85 -7.14 2.17
CA ASN A 83 16.21 -8.29 2.80
C ASN A 83 14.67 -8.24 2.76
N THR A 84 14.08 -7.20 2.17
CA THR A 84 12.63 -6.95 2.26
C THR A 84 11.96 -6.74 0.92
N ILE A 85 12.64 -6.14 -0.05
CA ILE A 85 12.06 -5.82 -1.34
C ILE A 85 12.28 -7.00 -2.29
N PRO A 86 11.21 -7.59 -2.86
CA PRO A 86 11.33 -8.64 -3.88
C PRO A 86 11.99 -8.09 -5.15
N VAL A 87 12.98 -8.80 -5.66
CA VAL A 87 13.73 -8.39 -6.85
C VAL A 87 13.90 -9.57 -7.80
N ILE A 88 13.77 -9.32 -9.10
CA ILE A 88 14.04 -10.25 -10.18
C ILE A 88 14.91 -9.51 -11.21
N VAL A 89 16.04 -10.08 -11.53
CA VAL A 89 16.94 -9.55 -12.56
C VAL A 89 16.71 -10.33 -13.84
N LEU A 90 16.32 -9.63 -14.90
CA LEU A 90 16.12 -10.18 -16.23
C LEU A 90 17.21 -9.65 -17.17
N ASP A 91 17.72 -10.49 -18.07
CA ASP A 91 18.58 -10.04 -19.14
C ASP A 91 17.81 -9.40 -20.30
N SER A 92 18.54 -9.02 -21.35
CA SER A 92 17.97 -8.42 -22.56
C SER A 92 17.05 -9.36 -23.34
N ALA A 93 17.19 -10.68 -23.16
CA ALA A 93 16.30 -11.70 -23.73
C ALA A 93 15.02 -11.92 -22.88
N GLY A 94 14.99 -11.37 -21.66
CA GLY A 94 13.90 -11.56 -20.69
C GLY A 94 14.06 -12.82 -19.85
N GLU A 95 15.26 -13.43 -19.84
CA GLU A 95 15.56 -14.59 -19.01
C GLU A 95 15.99 -14.19 -17.60
N VAL A 96 15.62 -15.01 -16.62
CA VAL A 96 15.91 -14.75 -15.21
C VAL A 96 17.37 -15.06 -14.90
N GLN A 97 18.14 -14.04 -14.54
CA GLN A 97 19.54 -14.17 -14.12
C GLN A 97 19.67 -14.36 -12.60
N ALA A 98 18.83 -13.68 -11.83
CA ALA A 98 18.82 -13.76 -10.39
C ALA A 98 17.46 -13.34 -9.82
N TYR A 99 17.15 -13.82 -8.63
CA TYR A 99 15.98 -13.36 -7.89
C TYR A 99 16.25 -13.37 -6.37
N ARG A 100 15.54 -12.54 -5.63
CA ARG A 100 15.68 -12.42 -4.17
C ARG A 100 14.39 -11.98 -3.50
N ASN A 101 14.20 -12.40 -2.25
CA ASN A 101 13.06 -12.04 -1.37
C ASN A 101 11.68 -12.37 -1.95
N LEU A 102 11.59 -13.36 -2.82
CA LEU A 102 10.32 -13.87 -3.33
C LEU A 102 9.72 -14.90 -2.38
N ASP A 103 8.41 -14.86 -2.23
CA ASP A 103 7.68 -15.92 -1.55
C ASP A 103 7.43 -17.06 -2.54
N ILE A 104 8.22 -18.11 -2.40
CA ILE A 104 8.20 -19.31 -3.24
C ILE A 104 7.70 -20.54 -2.48
N THR A 105 7.08 -20.36 -1.31
CA THR A 105 6.60 -21.44 -0.44
C THR A 105 5.57 -22.36 -1.12
N ASP A 106 4.80 -21.80 -2.06
CA ASP A 106 3.78 -22.55 -2.80
C ASP A 106 4.32 -23.32 -4.02
N CYS A 107 5.61 -23.16 -4.35
CA CYS A 107 6.23 -23.84 -5.48
C CYS A 107 6.66 -25.26 -5.07
N ALA A 108 6.16 -26.26 -5.80
CA ALA A 108 6.39 -27.67 -5.45
C ALA A 108 7.79 -28.15 -5.86
N ASN A 109 8.41 -27.54 -6.87
CA ASN A 109 9.71 -27.92 -7.40
C ASN A 109 10.43 -26.72 -8.05
N GLU A 110 11.70 -26.92 -8.44
CA GLU A 110 12.53 -25.87 -9.05
C GLU A 110 11.96 -25.36 -10.39
N ALA A 111 11.36 -26.25 -11.18
CA ALA A 111 10.74 -25.88 -12.45
C ALA A 111 9.53 -24.96 -12.26
N ASP A 112 8.70 -25.24 -11.25
CA ASP A 112 7.56 -24.40 -10.87
C ASP A 112 8.05 -23.04 -10.34
N THR A 113 9.09 -23.05 -9.51
CA THR A 113 9.74 -21.81 -9.04
C THR A 113 10.22 -20.95 -10.21
N MET A 114 10.93 -21.55 -11.18
CA MET A 114 11.43 -20.79 -12.32
C MET A 114 10.32 -20.24 -13.19
N ARG A 115 9.26 -21.02 -13.43
CA ARG A 115 8.07 -20.54 -14.15
C ARG A 115 7.37 -19.38 -13.42
N PHE A 116 7.24 -19.49 -12.11
CA PHE A 116 6.65 -18.42 -11.29
C PHE A 116 7.47 -17.15 -11.36
N VAL A 117 8.80 -17.24 -11.15
CA VAL A 117 9.72 -16.10 -11.18
C VAL A 117 9.74 -15.43 -12.55
N THR A 118 9.81 -16.21 -13.63
CA THR A 118 9.79 -15.70 -15.01
C THR A 118 8.48 -14.96 -15.31
N ASN A 119 7.33 -15.56 -14.95
CA ASN A 119 6.04 -14.93 -15.18
C ASN A 119 5.87 -13.64 -14.37
N LEU A 120 6.34 -13.63 -13.11
CA LEU A 120 6.31 -12.44 -12.26
C LEU A 120 7.24 -11.36 -12.81
N GLY A 121 8.46 -11.69 -13.21
CA GLY A 121 9.40 -10.75 -13.82
C GLY A 121 8.83 -10.09 -15.08
N HIS A 122 8.25 -10.87 -15.98
CA HIS A 122 7.60 -10.33 -17.19
C HIS A 122 6.35 -9.48 -16.87
N LYS A 123 5.62 -9.80 -15.79
CA LYS A 123 4.51 -8.97 -15.31
C LYS A 123 5.01 -7.63 -14.83
N LEU A 124 6.03 -7.60 -13.96
CA LEU A 124 6.63 -6.38 -13.44
C LEU A 124 7.19 -5.49 -14.54
N LEU A 125 7.83 -6.09 -15.54
CA LEU A 125 8.34 -5.37 -16.72
C LEU A 125 7.20 -4.70 -17.51
N ARG A 126 6.07 -5.39 -17.71
CA ARG A 126 4.88 -4.78 -18.36
C ARG A 126 4.25 -3.66 -17.53
N GLU A 127 4.32 -3.75 -16.22
CA GLU A 127 3.83 -2.73 -15.29
C GLU A 127 4.80 -1.55 -15.13
N ARG A 128 5.95 -1.57 -15.83
CA ARG A 128 7.03 -0.58 -15.73
C ARG A 128 7.58 -0.44 -14.30
N ARG A 129 7.66 -1.57 -13.61
CA ARG A 129 8.27 -1.68 -12.29
C ARG A 129 9.67 -2.27 -12.40
N ASP A 130 10.48 -1.64 -13.26
CA ASP A 130 11.84 -2.05 -13.56
C ASP A 130 12.79 -0.85 -13.62
N ILE A 131 14.04 -1.10 -13.31
CA ILE A 131 15.14 -0.17 -13.50
C ILE A 131 16.08 -0.82 -14.52
N ARG A 132 16.22 -0.18 -15.68
CA ARG A 132 17.12 -0.67 -16.74
C ARG A 132 18.54 -0.23 -16.48
N ILE A 133 19.47 -1.17 -16.51
CA ILE A 133 20.89 -0.95 -16.34
C ILE A 133 21.60 -1.36 -17.63
N ALA A 134 22.28 -0.42 -18.28
CA ALA A 134 23.18 -0.72 -19.40
C ALA A 134 24.48 -1.32 -18.87
N LEU A 135 24.90 -2.43 -19.44
CA LEU A 135 26.14 -3.12 -19.08
C LEU A 135 27.34 -2.58 -19.85
N ASP A 136 27.12 -2.01 -21.05
CA ASP A 136 28.15 -1.43 -21.91
C ASP A 136 28.13 0.10 -21.85
N ASP A 137 29.32 0.73 -21.87
CA ASP A 137 29.49 2.19 -21.89
C ASP A 137 29.24 2.82 -23.27
N ASN A 138 29.16 2.01 -24.33
CA ASN A 138 28.97 2.46 -25.70
C ASN A 138 27.50 2.73 -26.07
N LEU A 139 26.72 3.35 -25.15
CA LEU A 139 25.32 3.74 -25.40
C LEU A 139 25.13 4.67 -26.59
N ASP A 140 26.20 5.37 -27.02
CA ASP A 140 26.13 6.37 -28.12
C ASP A 140 26.16 5.72 -29.53
N ALA A 141 26.51 4.43 -29.67
CA ALA A 141 26.70 3.83 -30.98
C ALA A 141 25.46 3.11 -31.54
N ASN A 142 24.64 2.43 -30.73
CA ASN A 142 23.40 1.81 -31.22
C ASN A 142 22.53 1.29 -30.06
N PRO A 143 21.40 1.91 -29.73
CA PRO A 143 20.54 1.47 -28.61
C PRO A 143 19.92 0.07 -28.82
N SER A 144 19.99 -0.48 -30.02
CA SER A 144 19.46 -1.82 -30.35
C SER A 144 20.41 -2.97 -30.02
N SER A 145 21.70 -2.70 -29.77
CA SER A 145 22.72 -3.72 -29.53
C SER A 145 23.38 -3.61 -28.15
N ALA A 146 22.97 -2.66 -27.35
CA ALA A 146 23.49 -2.52 -26.00
C ALA A 146 23.00 -3.68 -25.12
N ASP A 147 23.94 -4.37 -24.50
CA ASP A 147 23.63 -5.37 -23.47
C ASP A 147 23.13 -4.69 -22.23
N TYR A 148 21.94 -5.07 -21.74
CA TYR A 148 21.32 -4.47 -20.58
C TYR A 148 20.64 -5.52 -19.71
N ILE A 149 20.49 -5.21 -18.44
CA ILE A 149 19.65 -5.97 -17.52
C ILE A 149 18.51 -5.11 -17.00
N ASN A 150 17.37 -5.71 -16.75
CA ASN A 150 16.22 -5.09 -16.10
C ASN A 150 16.13 -5.59 -14.67
N VAL A 151 16.24 -4.69 -13.71
CA VAL A 151 16.01 -4.97 -12.30
C VAL A 151 14.55 -4.72 -12.01
N CYS A 152 13.74 -5.78 -12.10
CA CYS A 152 12.32 -5.73 -11.76
C CYS A 152 12.15 -5.87 -10.25
N TYR A 153 11.28 -5.07 -9.63
CA TYR A 153 11.02 -5.12 -8.20
C TYR A 153 9.54 -4.98 -7.89
N ASP A 154 9.11 -5.56 -6.78
CA ASP A 154 7.74 -5.47 -6.28
C ASP A 154 7.74 -4.81 -4.89
N ASP A 155 6.55 -4.39 -4.42
CA ASP A 155 6.39 -3.82 -3.10
C ASP A 155 6.83 -4.81 -2.03
N SER A 156 7.53 -4.33 -1.02
CA SER A 156 7.86 -5.16 0.14
C SER A 156 6.59 -5.68 0.82
N VAL A 157 6.72 -6.79 1.54
CA VAL A 157 5.61 -7.34 2.33
C VAL A 157 5.05 -6.30 3.30
N MET A 158 5.92 -5.43 3.83
CA MET A 158 5.53 -4.37 4.75
C MET A 158 4.69 -3.31 4.05
N LEU A 159 5.14 -2.80 2.90
CA LEU A 159 4.41 -1.82 2.11
C LEU A 159 3.06 -2.37 1.65
N ARG A 160 3.01 -3.61 1.17
CA ARG A 160 1.78 -4.30 0.75
C ARG A 160 0.78 -4.46 1.90
N ARG A 161 1.24 -4.79 3.10
CA ARG A 161 0.39 -4.82 4.30
C ARG A 161 -0.13 -3.44 4.65
N LEU A 162 0.72 -2.42 4.67
CA LEU A 162 0.32 -1.04 4.95
C LEU A 162 -0.70 -0.53 3.92
N ALA A 163 -0.53 -0.85 2.64
CA ALA A 163 -1.47 -0.49 1.59
C ALA A 163 -2.88 -1.10 1.77
N SER A 164 -3.02 -2.16 2.55
CA SER A 164 -4.33 -2.76 2.87
C SER A 164 -5.06 -2.06 4.03
N TYR A 165 -4.38 -1.31 4.91
CA TYR A 165 -5.01 -0.65 6.07
C TYR A 165 -6.14 0.32 5.71
N PRO A 166 -6.04 1.18 4.67
CA PRO A 166 -7.13 2.07 4.30
C PRO A 166 -8.43 1.33 3.98
N TYR A 167 -8.36 0.14 3.37
CA TYR A 167 -9.55 -0.67 3.06
C TYR A 167 -10.21 -1.23 4.33
N VAL A 168 -9.42 -1.69 5.29
CA VAL A 168 -9.92 -2.14 6.60
C VAL A 168 -10.58 -0.98 7.34
N GLN A 169 -9.93 0.18 7.34
CA GLN A 169 -10.46 1.39 7.97
C GLN A 169 -11.78 1.83 7.33
N LEU A 170 -11.89 1.79 5.99
CA LEU A 170 -13.13 2.06 5.27
C LEU A 170 -14.25 1.11 5.70
N GLY A 171 -13.97 -0.17 5.85
CA GLY A 171 -14.91 -1.17 6.36
C GLY A 171 -15.43 -0.82 7.76
N VAL A 172 -14.54 -0.45 8.68
CA VAL A 172 -14.91 -0.04 10.04
C VAL A 172 -15.77 1.22 10.04
N VAL A 173 -15.42 2.22 9.23
CA VAL A 173 -16.20 3.47 9.08
C VAL A 173 -17.60 3.16 8.54
N MET A 174 -17.72 2.29 7.53
CA MET A 174 -19.01 1.88 6.97
C MET A 174 -19.91 1.22 8.03
N ILE A 175 -19.35 0.31 8.84
CA ILE A 175 -20.10 -0.33 9.94
C ILE A 175 -20.57 0.73 10.94
N PHE A 176 -19.70 1.67 11.30
CA PHE A 176 -20.03 2.74 12.23
C PHE A 176 -21.17 3.65 11.71
N VAL A 177 -21.12 4.01 10.42
CA VAL A 177 -22.18 4.79 9.75
C VAL A 177 -23.51 4.05 9.78
N VAL A 178 -23.53 2.75 9.49
CA VAL A 178 -24.74 1.91 9.53
C VAL A 178 -25.33 1.88 10.94
N ILE A 179 -24.51 1.67 11.96
CA ILE A 179 -24.95 1.69 13.37
C ILE A 179 -25.52 3.06 13.74
N ALA A 180 -24.86 4.16 13.34
CA ALA A 180 -25.32 5.52 13.60
C ALA A 180 -26.68 5.80 12.95
N ILE A 181 -26.86 5.40 11.68
CA ILE A 181 -28.16 5.53 10.99
C ILE A 181 -29.23 4.72 11.70
N PHE A 182 -28.95 3.47 12.05
CA PHE A 182 -29.89 2.62 12.78
C PHE A 182 -30.30 3.23 14.14
N ALA A 183 -29.34 3.77 14.90
CA ALA A 183 -29.59 4.46 16.17
C ALA A 183 -30.46 5.71 15.99
N LEU A 184 -30.29 6.47 14.91
CA LEU A 184 -31.11 7.63 14.57
C LEU A 184 -32.55 7.23 14.19
N LEU A 185 -32.70 6.15 13.42
CA LEU A 185 -34.03 5.65 13.00
C LEU A 185 -34.81 5.08 14.17
N THR A 186 -34.18 4.31 15.06
CA THR A 186 -34.82 3.77 16.26
C THR A 186 -35.22 4.87 17.26
N SER A 187 -34.39 5.92 17.38
CA SER A 187 -34.72 7.08 18.19
C SER A 187 -35.98 7.80 17.69
N LYS A 188 -36.15 7.97 16.39
CA LYS A 188 -37.37 8.55 15.78
C LYS A 188 -38.63 7.71 16.04
N ARG A 189 -38.51 6.37 15.89
CA ARG A 189 -39.66 5.46 16.14
C ARG A 189 -40.09 5.49 17.61
N ALA A 190 -39.16 5.57 18.55
CA ALA A 190 -39.44 5.65 19.98
C ALA A 190 -40.17 6.95 20.37
N GLU A 191 -39.87 8.07 19.70
CA GLU A 191 -40.61 9.34 19.88
C GLU A 191 -42.02 9.27 19.33
N GLN A 192 -42.22 8.70 18.15
CA GLN A 192 -43.55 8.55 17.54
C GLN A 192 -44.48 7.66 18.38
N ASN A 193 -43.96 6.55 18.91
CA ASN A 193 -44.77 5.67 19.78
C ASN A 193 -45.20 6.31 21.12
N LYS A 194 -44.40 7.26 21.66
CA LYS A 194 -44.75 7.98 22.89
C LYS A 194 -45.90 8.97 22.68
N VAL A 195 -46.02 9.54 21.50
CA VAL A 195 -47.12 10.45 21.15
C VAL A 195 -48.46 9.70 21.03
N TRP A 196 -48.44 8.43 20.61
CA TRP A 196 -49.63 7.60 20.43
C TRP A 196 -50.17 7.00 21.77
N VAL A 197 -49.31 6.82 22.76
CA VAL A 197 -49.70 6.26 24.07
C VAL A 197 -50.16 7.36 25.06
N GLY A 198 -49.97 8.62 24.74
CA GLY A 198 -50.37 9.78 25.54
C GLY A 198 -51.70 10.42 25.16
N LEU A 199 -52.45 9.84 24.21
CA LEU A 199 -53.84 10.13 23.88
C LEU A 199 -54.72 9.05 24.43
#